data_64cb01d504ea2cc0fcfaf5fd848fd7aa
#
_entry.id   64cb01d504ea2cc0fcfaf5fd848fd7aa
#
_cell.length_a   1.000
_cell.length_b   1.000
_cell.length_c   1.000
_cell.angle_alpha   90.00
_cell.angle_beta   90.00
_cell.angle_gamma   90.00
#
_symmetry.space_group_name_H-M   'P 1'
#
loop_
_entity.id
_entity.type
_entity.pdbx_description
1 polymer ?
#
loop_
_entity_poly.entity_id
_entity_poly.type
_entity_poly.pdbx_seq_one_letter_code
_entity_poly.pdbx_strand_id
1 'polypeptide(L)'
;MNARELRLLFLVASAVVFVDTMFYAAVVPLLPTLTHELHLSKASAGVLTAGYAAGTLVGSIPGGMLAARAGPRATIYAGLFLMGSSSLAFGFLNEIGGLDAARFIQGFGGACTWAGSLAWLIAEVDVGRRGSVIGGALAVAIAGALFGPVIGTLAHALGRAPVFSGVAVAAAALAVAVALLPAPSAPPEPRPTRLWAQLRRPAIVLGMWLTALPAAASGVVNVLAPLRLSALGATAVGIGATFLIAAGAEAIISPAVGHVSDRRGRMFPLRIGLGAGAIVLVCFPLSTSVVAFAGVVVLAAVTLGSFWAPAMAMLSDAAEAGGLSQGYAMALINLAWAAGQIAGAAGGGALAKATGDAAPFVSSAVLCAATLGLTLARPIRTALPR
;
A
#
# COMPACT_ATOMS: atom_id res chain seq x y z
N MET A 1 -19.03 -23.64 -3.52
CA MET A 1 -19.77 -22.84 -2.48
C MET A 1 -21.09 -22.35 -3.03
N ASN A 2 -22.15 -22.23 -2.18
CA ASN A 2 -23.41 -21.57 -2.58
C ASN A 2 -23.25 -20.02 -2.56
N ALA A 3 -24.23 -19.29 -3.13
CA ALA A 3 -24.14 -17.84 -3.28
C ALA A 3 -24.04 -17.07 -1.92
N ARG A 4 -24.63 -17.62 -0.84
CA ARG A 4 -24.57 -17.05 0.50
C ARG A 4 -23.17 -17.23 1.10
N GLU A 5 -22.62 -18.41 0.97
CA GLU A 5 -21.26 -18.73 1.46
C GLU A 5 -20.20 -17.90 0.73
N LEU A 6 -20.32 -17.73 -0.59
CA LEU A 6 -19.41 -16.88 -1.36
C LEU A 6 -19.49 -15.42 -0.93
N ARG A 7 -20.70 -14.89 -0.65
CA ARG A 7 -20.84 -13.53 -0.10
C ARG A 7 -20.18 -13.39 1.28
N LEU A 8 -20.36 -14.38 2.16
CA LEU A 8 -19.72 -14.37 3.48
C LEU A 8 -18.20 -14.44 3.37
N LEU A 9 -17.67 -15.29 2.51
CA LEU A 9 -16.23 -15.36 2.22
C LEU A 9 -15.71 -13.99 1.73
N PHE A 10 -16.40 -13.37 0.77
CA PHE A 10 -16.02 -12.05 0.25
C PHE A 10 -16.00 -11.00 1.37
N LEU A 11 -17.03 -10.98 2.23
CA LEU A 11 -17.11 -10.02 3.34
C LEU A 11 -15.99 -10.24 4.37
N VAL A 12 -15.73 -11.49 4.76
CA VAL A 12 -14.68 -11.81 5.73
C VAL A 12 -13.29 -11.52 5.18
N ALA A 13 -12.99 -11.97 3.95
CA ALA A 13 -11.72 -11.69 3.30
C ALA A 13 -11.49 -10.20 3.09
N SER A 14 -12.54 -9.46 2.70
CA SER A 14 -12.50 -8.00 2.60
C SER A 14 -12.26 -7.33 3.95
N ALA A 15 -12.90 -7.79 5.03
CA ALA A 15 -12.70 -7.26 6.37
C ALA A 15 -11.26 -7.51 6.87
N VAL A 16 -10.66 -8.67 6.55
CA VAL A 16 -9.24 -8.96 6.86
C VAL A 16 -8.32 -7.95 6.17
N VAL A 17 -8.51 -7.72 4.89
CA VAL A 17 -7.71 -6.75 4.11
C VAL A 17 -7.94 -5.32 4.60
N PHE A 18 -9.19 -4.96 4.93
CA PHE A 18 -9.54 -3.64 5.48
C PHE A 18 -8.80 -3.35 6.78
N VAL A 19 -8.85 -4.26 7.75
CA VAL A 19 -8.20 -4.06 9.05
C VAL A 19 -6.68 -3.99 8.91
N ASP A 20 -6.09 -4.79 8.03
CA ASP A 20 -4.65 -4.75 7.75
C ASP A 20 -4.21 -3.40 7.18
N THR A 21 -4.90 -2.90 6.14
CA THR A 21 -4.56 -1.62 5.51
C THR A 21 -4.90 -0.42 6.39
N MET A 22 -5.94 -0.51 7.20
CA MET A 22 -6.28 0.49 8.21
C MET A 22 -5.16 0.63 9.26
N PHE A 23 -4.68 -0.50 9.80
CA PHE A 23 -3.58 -0.49 10.75
C PHE A 23 -2.26 -0.02 10.09
N TYR A 24 -1.99 -0.41 8.84
CA TYR A 24 -0.84 0.10 8.08
C TYR A 24 -0.82 1.63 8.05
N ALA A 25 -1.92 2.26 7.69
CA ALA A 25 -2.02 3.70 7.50
C ALA A 25 -2.14 4.50 8.82
N ALA A 26 -2.46 3.83 9.93
CA ALA A 26 -2.63 4.47 11.24
C ALA A 26 -1.36 5.13 11.79
N VAL A 27 -0.18 4.71 11.36
CA VAL A 27 1.11 5.22 11.87
C VAL A 27 1.41 6.63 11.37
N VAL A 28 0.91 7.02 10.20
CA VAL A 28 1.24 8.32 9.57
C VAL A 28 0.92 9.52 10.48
N PRO A 29 -0.29 9.68 11.02
CA PRO A 29 -0.58 10.80 11.93
C PRO A 29 0.04 10.64 13.33
N LEU A 30 0.48 9.44 13.72
CA LEU A 30 1.20 9.19 14.98
C LEU A 30 2.68 9.54 14.89
N LEU A 31 3.23 9.66 13.68
CA LEU A 31 4.66 9.81 13.47
C LEU A 31 5.26 11.04 14.18
N PRO A 32 4.62 12.24 14.19
CA PRO A 32 5.11 13.38 14.96
C PRO A 32 5.17 13.11 16.46
N THR A 33 4.13 12.47 17.02
CA THR A 33 4.08 12.11 18.46
C THR A 33 5.21 11.14 18.80
N LEU A 34 5.37 10.06 18.05
CA LEU A 34 6.45 9.08 18.24
C LEU A 34 7.83 9.72 18.08
N THR A 35 7.98 10.62 17.11
CA THR A 35 9.24 11.35 16.87
C THR A 35 9.59 12.22 18.06
N HIS A 36 8.62 12.89 18.65
CA HIS A 36 8.83 13.72 19.84
C HIS A 36 9.11 12.88 21.09
N GLU A 37 8.29 11.85 21.37
CA GLU A 37 8.41 11.00 22.56
C GLU A 37 9.72 10.20 22.58
N LEU A 38 10.15 9.68 21.42
CA LEU A 38 11.33 8.81 21.31
C LEU A 38 12.56 9.52 20.74
N HIS A 39 12.50 10.85 20.58
CA HIS A 39 13.57 11.67 20.00
C HIS A 39 14.11 11.13 18.67
N LEU A 40 13.20 10.69 17.77
CA LEU A 40 13.59 10.06 16.53
C LEU A 40 14.16 11.08 15.54
N SER A 41 15.22 10.68 14.85
CA SER A 41 15.65 11.36 13.64
C SER A 41 14.68 11.08 12.48
N LYS A 42 14.69 11.93 11.43
CA LYS A 42 13.91 11.69 10.20
C LYS A 42 14.26 10.35 9.55
N ALA A 43 15.51 9.91 9.65
CA ALA A 43 15.93 8.59 9.18
C ALA A 43 15.25 7.46 9.97
N SER A 44 15.22 7.56 11.32
CA SER A 44 14.56 6.54 12.16
C SER A 44 13.05 6.53 11.94
N ALA A 45 12.41 7.69 11.79
CA ALA A 45 11.00 7.81 11.42
C ALA A 45 10.71 7.18 10.05
N GLY A 46 11.66 7.33 9.10
CA GLY A 46 11.61 6.69 7.79
C GLY A 46 11.71 5.17 7.87
N VAL A 47 12.60 4.63 8.71
CA VAL A 47 12.75 3.18 8.95
C VAL A 47 11.47 2.62 9.57
N LEU A 48 10.92 3.26 10.59
CA LEU A 48 9.67 2.85 11.22
C LEU A 48 8.51 2.78 10.22
N THR A 49 8.40 3.77 9.34
CA THR A 49 7.38 3.80 8.30
C THR A 49 7.62 2.72 7.23
N ALA A 50 8.88 2.49 6.83
CA ALA A 50 9.27 1.47 5.88
C ALA A 50 9.12 0.03 6.42
N GLY A 51 9.10 -0.15 7.74
CA GLY A 51 9.07 -1.47 8.40
C GLY A 51 7.96 -2.38 7.89
N TYR A 52 6.74 -1.86 7.73
CA TYR A 52 5.63 -2.63 7.16
C TYR A 52 5.92 -3.08 5.73
N ALA A 53 6.38 -2.18 4.87
CA ALA A 53 6.70 -2.53 3.48
C ALA A 53 7.85 -3.54 3.40
N ALA A 54 8.84 -3.43 4.29
CA ALA A 54 9.93 -4.41 4.39
C ALA A 54 9.42 -5.80 4.79
N GLY A 55 8.53 -5.85 5.80
CA GLY A 55 7.85 -7.09 6.18
C GLY A 55 7.02 -7.68 5.05
N THR A 56 6.26 -6.86 4.32
CA THR A 56 5.47 -7.28 3.16
C THR A 56 6.36 -7.82 2.05
N LEU A 57 7.48 -7.17 1.76
CA LEU A 57 8.44 -7.62 0.74
C LEU A 57 8.98 -9.01 1.06
N VAL A 58 9.45 -9.21 2.28
CA VAL A 58 10.02 -10.49 2.75
C VAL A 58 8.92 -11.56 2.89
N GLY A 59 7.75 -11.18 3.38
CA GLY A 59 6.61 -12.07 3.63
C GLY A 59 5.88 -12.53 2.36
N SER A 60 6.02 -11.82 1.24
CA SER A 60 5.25 -12.10 0.01
C SER A 60 5.51 -13.51 -0.54
N ILE A 61 6.77 -13.97 -0.57
CA ILE A 61 7.11 -15.32 -1.05
C ILE A 61 6.70 -16.39 -0.03
N PRO A 62 7.08 -16.31 1.27
CA PRO A 62 6.63 -17.27 2.28
C PRO A 62 5.10 -17.34 2.42
N GLY A 63 4.40 -16.20 2.38
CA GLY A 63 2.94 -16.16 2.43
C GLY A 63 2.29 -16.87 1.26
N GLY A 64 2.77 -16.62 0.04
CA GLY A 64 2.32 -17.36 -1.15
C GLY A 64 2.62 -18.86 -1.08
N MET A 65 3.80 -19.24 -0.58
CA MET A 65 4.15 -20.66 -0.37
C MET A 65 3.28 -21.33 0.70
N LEU A 66 2.94 -20.61 1.77
CA LEU A 66 2.06 -21.12 2.81
C LEU A 66 0.65 -21.32 2.27
N ALA A 67 0.12 -20.37 1.48
CA ALA A 67 -1.17 -20.50 0.82
C ALA A 67 -1.21 -21.72 -0.14
N ALA A 68 -0.11 -21.97 -0.85
CA ALA A 68 0.01 -23.10 -1.76
C ALA A 68 0.18 -24.47 -1.05
N ARG A 69 0.77 -24.52 0.15
CA ARG A 69 1.07 -25.78 0.85
C ARG A 69 0.06 -26.15 1.93
N ALA A 70 -0.27 -25.17 2.79
CA ALA A 70 -1.17 -25.34 3.93
C ALA A 70 -2.59 -24.84 3.65
N GLY A 71 -2.80 -24.22 2.48
CA GLY A 71 -4.08 -23.67 2.05
C GLY A 71 -4.33 -22.24 2.51
N PRO A 72 -5.33 -21.58 1.89
CA PRO A 72 -5.62 -20.16 2.13
C PRO A 72 -6.08 -19.88 3.56
N ARG A 73 -6.87 -20.76 4.17
CA ARG A 73 -7.36 -20.60 5.54
C ARG A 73 -6.23 -20.55 6.57
N ALA A 74 -5.26 -21.48 6.50
CA ALA A 74 -4.10 -21.51 7.40
C ALA A 74 -3.24 -20.26 7.22
N THR A 75 -3.12 -19.77 5.99
CA THR A 75 -2.36 -18.56 5.67
C THR A 75 -3.00 -17.31 6.25
N ILE A 76 -4.34 -17.19 6.19
CA ILE A 76 -5.09 -16.09 6.84
C ILE A 76 -4.90 -16.15 8.35
N TYR A 77 -4.96 -17.33 8.98
CA TYR A 77 -4.71 -17.45 10.42
C TYR A 77 -3.31 -17.02 10.83
N ALA A 78 -2.29 -17.43 10.08
CA ALA A 78 -0.92 -16.98 10.32
C ALA A 78 -0.81 -15.45 10.21
N GLY A 79 -1.42 -14.85 9.19
CA GLY A 79 -1.44 -13.41 9.00
C GLY A 79 -2.17 -12.68 10.12
N LEU A 80 -3.37 -13.13 10.51
CA LEU A 80 -4.15 -12.53 11.60
C LEU A 80 -3.44 -12.66 12.96
N PHE A 81 -2.78 -13.78 13.23
CA PHE A 81 -1.98 -13.96 14.42
C PHE A 81 -0.81 -12.96 14.47
N LEU A 82 -0.06 -12.83 13.38
CA LEU A 82 1.05 -11.88 13.28
C LEU A 82 0.55 -10.42 13.37
N MET A 83 -0.57 -10.09 12.72
CA MET A 83 -1.19 -8.77 12.81
C MET A 83 -1.66 -8.45 14.24
N GLY A 84 -2.32 -9.37 14.92
CA GLY A 84 -2.80 -9.18 16.30
C GLY A 84 -1.64 -9.03 17.28
N SER A 85 -0.62 -9.89 17.20
CA SER A 85 0.55 -9.84 18.09
C SER A 85 1.39 -8.59 17.85
N SER A 86 1.62 -8.21 16.58
CA SER A 86 2.35 -6.98 16.25
C SER A 86 1.58 -5.73 16.65
N SER A 87 0.24 -5.75 16.58
CA SER A 87 -0.61 -4.65 17.04
C SER A 87 -0.48 -4.46 18.55
N LEU A 88 -0.54 -5.54 19.34
CA LEU A 88 -0.29 -5.47 20.79
C LEU A 88 1.12 -4.94 21.06
N ALA A 89 2.14 -5.49 20.39
CA ALA A 89 3.52 -5.02 20.55
C ALA A 89 3.63 -3.52 20.26
N PHE A 90 3.04 -3.03 19.16
CA PHE A 90 3.05 -1.61 18.81
C PHE A 90 2.32 -0.73 19.81
N GLY A 91 1.27 -1.25 20.46
CA GLY A 91 0.52 -0.55 21.50
C GLY A 91 1.30 -0.37 22.81
N PHE A 92 2.12 -1.34 23.19
CA PHE A 92 2.74 -1.39 24.52
C PHE A 92 4.25 -1.09 24.52
N LEU A 93 4.96 -1.28 23.39
CA LEU A 93 6.39 -1.01 23.33
C LEU A 93 6.69 0.50 23.22
N ASN A 94 7.73 0.93 23.94
CA ASN A 94 8.17 2.32 24.03
C ASN A 94 9.61 2.53 23.55
N GLU A 95 10.16 1.58 22.80
CA GLU A 95 11.48 1.65 22.19
C GLU A 95 11.42 1.48 20.68
N ILE A 96 12.28 2.17 19.96
CA ILE A 96 12.23 2.21 18.49
C ILE A 96 12.46 0.82 17.88
N GLY A 97 13.42 0.04 18.39
CA GLY A 97 13.71 -1.30 17.87
C GLY A 97 12.53 -2.25 17.96
N GLY A 98 11.77 -2.20 19.08
CA GLY A 98 10.54 -2.98 19.25
C GLY A 98 9.41 -2.51 18.32
N LEU A 99 9.27 -1.20 18.12
CA LEU A 99 8.28 -0.64 17.18
C LEU A 99 8.62 -0.98 15.73
N ASP A 100 9.89 -0.92 15.33
CA ASP A 100 10.36 -1.32 13.99
C ASP A 100 10.11 -2.81 13.75
N ALA A 101 10.41 -3.66 14.73
CA ALA A 101 10.12 -5.09 14.67
C ALA A 101 8.61 -5.36 14.57
N ALA A 102 7.79 -4.67 15.36
CA ALA A 102 6.33 -4.79 15.30
C ALA A 102 5.81 -4.40 13.90
N ARG A 103 6.31 -3.31 13.30
CA ARG A 103 5.96 -2.89 11.95
C ARG A 103 6.37 -3.91 10.89
N PHE A 104 7.57 -4.48 11.03
CA PHE A 104 8.03 -5.53 10.13
C PHE A 104 7.15 -6.80 10.23
N ILE A 105 6.87 -7.26 11.45
CA ILE A 105 6.01 -8.43 11.69
C ILE A 105 4.59 -8.18 11.15
N GLN A 106 4.07 -6.97 11.34
CA GLN A 106 2.78 -6.55 10.80
C GLN A 106 2.76 -6.69 9.28
N GLY A 107 3.78 -6.15 8.57
CA GLY A 107 3.84 -6.24 7.12
C GLY A 107 4.00 -7.68 6.60
N PHE A 108 4.75 -8.51 7.31
CA PHE A 108 4.85 -9.94 7.01
C PHE A 108 3.49 -10.62 7.18
N GLY A 109 2.78 -10.33 8.28
CA GLY A 109 1.41 -10.78 8.51
C GLY A 109 0.45 -10.31 7.42
N GLY A 110 0.57 -9.05 6.99
CA GLY A 110 -0.19 -8.47 5.88
C GLY A 110 0.02 -9.23 4.57
N ALA A 111 1.26 -9.60 4.24
CA ALA A 111 1.53 -10.44 3.07
C ALA A 111 0.81 -11.80 3.14
N CYS A 112 0.72 -12.41 4.33
CA CYS A 112 -0.02 -13.66 4.54
C CYS A 112 -1.54 -13.45 4.42
N THR A 113 -2.10 -12.40 5.05
CA THR A 113 -3.54 -12.10 4.97
C THR A 113 -3.99 -11.84 3.54
N TRP A 114 -3.22 -11.08 2.78
CA TRP A 114 -3.48 -10.81 1.37
C TRP A 114 -3.37 -12.06 0.51
N ALA A 115 -2.27 -12.83 0.65
CA ALA A 115 -2.08 -14.05 -0.13
C ALA A 115 -3.20 -15.07 0.15
N GLY A 116 -3.54 -15.28 1.41
CA GLY A 116 -4.60 -16.21 1.80
C GLY A 116 -5.98 -15.76 1.35
N SER A 117 -6.33 -14.47 1.55
CA SER A 117 -7.64 -13.92 1.17
C SER A 117 -7.87 -13.98 -0.33
N LEU A 118 -6.90 -13.53 -1.13
CA LEU A 118 -7.01 -13.57 -2.59
C LEU A 118 -7.00 -14.99 -3.14
N ALA A 119 -6.13 -15.87 -2.61
CA ALA A 119 -6.09 -17.26 -3.04
C ALA A 119 -7.44 -17.96 -2.80
N TRP A 120 -8.08 -17.73 -1.64
CA TRP A 120 -9.38 -18.31 -1.35
C TRP A 120 -10.47 -17.76 -2.26
N LEU A 121 -10.55 -16.43 -2.40
CA LEU A 121 -11.56 -15.79 -3.27
C LEU A 121 -11.42 -16.22 -4.73
N ILE A 122 -10.19 -16.27 -5.26
CA ILE A 122 -9.93 -16.67 -6.65
C ILE A 122 -10.28 -18.14 -6.89
N ALA A 123 -10.07 -19.00 -5.87
CA ALA A 123 -10.38 -20.43 -5.96
C ALA A 123 -11.89 -20.73 -6.06
N GLU A 124 -12.73 -19.88 -5.46
CA GLU A 124 -14.18 -20.10 -5.37
C GLU A 124 -15.01 -19.36 -6.45
N VAL A 125 -14.35 -18.60 -7.34
CA VAL A 125 -15.04 -17.89 -8.43
C VAL A 125 -14.60 -18.36 -9.81
N ASP A 126 -15.51 -18.26 -10.77
CA ASP A 126 -15.21 -18.55 -12.17
C ASP A 126 -14.11 -17.64 -12.72
N VAL A 127 -13.33 -18.12 -13.68
CA VAL A 127 -12.20 -17.41 -14.30
C VAL A 127 -12.60 -15.99 -14.76
N GLY A 128 -13.76 -15.85 -15.39
CA GLY A 128 -14.27 -14.55 -15.87
C GLY A 128 -14.62 -13.53 -14.78
N ARG A 129 -14.73 -13.95 -13.52
CA ARG A 129 -15.07 -13.07 -12.37
C ARG A 129 -13.87 -12.75 -11.47
N ARG A 130 -12.72 -13.35 -11.69
CA ARG A 130 -11.51 -13.19 -10.85
C ARG A 130 -11.05 -11.72 -10.79
N GLY A 131 -11.04 -11.04 -11.94
CA GLY A 131 -10.69 -9.61 -12.00
C GLY A 131 -11.61 -8.72 -11.18
N SER A 132 -12.92 -8.97 -11.19
CA SER A 132 -13.90 -8.24 -10.37
C SER A 132 -13.66 -8.44 -8.87
N VAL A 133 -13.32 -9.65 -8.45
CA VAL A 133 -13.05 -9.98 -7.04
C VAL A 133 -11.76 -9.32 -6.56
N ILE A 134 -10.69 -9.36 -7.36
CA ILE A 134 -9.42 -8.69 -7.07
C ILE A 134 -9.65 -7.17 -6.99
N GLY A 135 -10.37 -6.59 -7.95
CA GLY A 135 -10.72 -5.18 -7.94
C GLY A 135 -11.53 -4.76 -6.70
N GLY A 136 -12.48 -5.61 -6.28
CA GLY A 136 -13.25 -5.42 -5.04
C GLY A 136 -12.37 -5.43 -3.79
N ALA A 137 -11.43 -6.38 -3.69
CA ALA A 137 -10.49 -6.45 -2.57
C ALA A 137 -9.57 -5.21 -2.52
N LEU A 138 -9.12 -4.71 -3.67
CA LEU A 138 -8.34 -3.47 -3.76
C LEU A 138 -9.15 -2.23 -3.33
N ALA A 139 -10.42 -2.14 -3.73
CA ALA A 139 -11.30 -1.04 -3.30
C ALA A 139 -11.47 -1.03 -1.77
N VAL A 140 -11.61 -2.21 -1.16
CA VAL A 140 -11.69 -2.35 0.30
C VAL A 140 -10.36 -1.98 0.98
N ALA A 141 -9.22 -2.33 0.38
CA ALA A 141 -7.91 -1.92 0.88
C ALA A 141 -7.75 -0.39 0.89
N ILE A 142 -8.18 0.29 -0.17
CA ILE A 142 -8.19 1.75 -0.24
C ILE A 142 -9.10 2.33 0.86
N ALA A 143 -10.29 1.75 1.06
CA ALA A 143 -11.17 2.14 2.15
C ALA A 143 -10.52 1.94 3.53
N GLY A 144 -9.81 0.83 3.76
CA GLY A 144 -9.05 0.60 4.99
C GLY A 144 -7.97 1.68 5.21
N ALA A 145 -7.20 1.99 4.18
CA ALA A 145 -6.19 3.05 4.24
C ALA A 145 -6.79 4.42 4.54
N LEU A 146 -8.01 4.72 4.01
CA LEU A 146 -8.77 5.93 4.30
C LEU A 146 -9.09 6.07 5.80
N PHE A 147 -9.43 4.96 6.48
CA PHE A 147 -9.73 4.97 7.93
C PHE A 147 -8.47 4.94 8.82
N GLY A 148 -7.31 4.62 8.27
CA GLY A 148 -6.05 4.60 9.03
C GLY A 148 -5.75 5.87 9.81
N PRO A 149 -5.82 7.07 9.21
CA PRO A 149 -5.62 8.33 9.92
C PRO A 149 -6.58 8.55 11.10
N VAL A 150 -7.80 8.03 11.04
CA VAL A 150 -8.76 8.09 12.15
C VAL A 150 -8.23 7.26 13.34
N ILE A 151 -7.77 6.04 13.08
CA ILE A 151 -7.19 5.16 14.11
C ILE A 151 -5.93 5.77 14.72
N GLY A 152 -5.06 6.36 13.91
CA GLY A 152 -3.87 7.04 14.39
C GLY A 152 -4.19 8.26 15.27
N THR A 153 -5.18 9.06 14.88
CA THR A 153 -5.64 10.21 15.68
C THR A 153 -6.29 9.75 16.99
N LEU A 154 -7.07 8.68 16.96
CA LEU A 154 -7.64 8.06 18.18
C LEU A 154 -6.53 7.55 19.11
N ALA A 155 -5.48 6.93 18.56
CA ALA A 155 -4.36 6.44 19.34
C ALA A 155 -3.54 7.60 19.96
N HIS A 156 -3.49 8.77 19.32
CA HIS A 156 -2.94 9.97 19.94
C HIS A 156 -3.81 10.47 21.10
N ALA A 157 -5.13 10.46 20.95
CA ALA A 157 -6.07 10.98 21.95
C ALA A 157 -6.31 10.06 23.15
N LEU A 158 -6.43 8.74 22.91
CA LEU A 158 -6.78 7.73 23.91
C LEU A 158 -5.58 6.92 24.41
N GLY A 159 -4.42 7.10 23.79
CA GLY A 159 -3.24 6.29 24.00
C GLY A 159 -3.12 5.11 23.00
N ARG A 160 -1.89 4.68 22.74
CA ARG A 160 -1.61 3.59 21.81
C ARG A 160 -2.13 2.24 22.27
N ALA A 161 -1.96 1.92 23.55
CA ALA A 161 -2.31 0.61 24.11
C ALA A 161 -3.79 0.23 23.90
N PRO A 162 -4.81 1.03 24.29
CA PRO A 162 -6.20 0.65 24.10
C PRO A 162 -6.60 0.55 22.62
N VAL A 163 -6.13 1.47 21.77
CA VAL A 163 -6.52 1.50 20.34
C VAL A 163 -5.93 0.31 19.58
N PHE A 164 -4.65 0.01 19.77
CA PHE A 164 -4.02 -1.13 19.10
C PHE A 164 -4.40 -2.48 19.73
N SER A 165 -4.82 -2.52 21.00
CA SER A 165 -5.50 -3.70 21.56
C SER A 165 -6.84 -3.95 20.84
N GLY A 166 -7.57 -2.89 20.48
CA GLY A 166 -8.79 -2.99 19.67
C GLY A 166 -8.54 -3.64 18.31
N VAL A 167 -7.41 -3.31 17.64
CA VAL A 167 -6.98 -3.97 16.39
C VAL A 167 -6.71 -5.46 16.61
N ALA A 168 -6.05 -5.82 17.72
CA ALA A 168 -5.79 -7.22 18.07
C ALA A 168 -7.10 -8.00 18.33
N VAL A 169 -8.07 -7.37 19.02
CA VAL A 169 -9.41 -7.95 19.22
C VAL A 169 -10.12 -8.14 17.87
N ALA A 170 -10.05 -7.16 16.96
CA ALA A 170 -10.60 -7.29 15.63
C ALA A 170 -9.95 -8.46 14.85
N ALA A 171 -8.63 -8.62 14.93
CA ALA A 171 -7.93 -9.75 14.33
C ALA A 171 -8.40 -11.11 14.89
N ALA A 172 -8.60 -11.20 16.21
CA ALA A 172 -9.14 -12.41 16.85
C ALA A 172 -10.58 -12.69 16.41
N ALA A 173 -11.43 -11.67 16.34
CA ALA A 173 -12.80 -11.80 15.85
C ALA A 173 -12.85 -12.24 14.38
N LEU A 174 -11.97 -11.71 13.54
CA LEU A 174 -11.83 -12.14 12.16
C LEU A 174 -11.32 -13.59 12.04
N ALA A 175 -10.42 -14.03 12.93
CA ALA A 175 -10.00 -15.44 12.98
C ALA A 175 -11.18 -16.36 13.31
N VAL A 176 -12.05 -15.97 14.26
CA VAL A 176 -13.30 -16.71 14.52
C VAL A 176 -14.22 -16.71 13.31
N ALA A 177 -14.39 -15.57 12.64
CA ALA A 177 -15.20 -15.49 11.41
C ALA A 177 -14.67 -16.41 10.29
N VAL A 178 -13.35 -16.46 10.11
CA VAL A 178 -12.68 -17.39 9.18
C VAL A 178 -12.93 -18.85 9.55
N ALA A 179 -12.99 -19.19 10.86
CA ALA A 179 -13.30 -20.54 11.33
C ALA A 179 -14.71 -21.02 10.94
N LEU A 180 -15.65 -20.08 10.90
CA LEU A 180 -17.07 -20.36 10.57
C LEU A 180 -17.34 -20.49 9.07
N LEU A 181 -16.38 -20.15 8.20
CA LEU A 181 -16.52 -20.33 6.75
C LEU A 181 -16.34 -21.81 6.34
N PRO A 182 -16.97 -22.27 5.23
CA PRO A 182 -16.72 -23.59 4.66
C PRO A 182 -15.23 -23.80 4.32
N ALA A 183 -14.80 -25.06 4.25
CA ALA A 183 -13.43 -25.35 3.83
C ALA A 183 -13.21 -24.94 2.35
N PRO A 184 -11.99 -24.47 1.98
CA PRO A 184 -11.67 -24.16 0.59
C PRO A 184 -11.79 -25.39 -0.32
N SER A 185 -12.38 -25.20 -1.52
CA SER A 185 -12.72 -26.31 -2.42
C SER A 185 -11.62 -26.65 -3.43
N ALA A 186 -10.64 -25.76 -3.68
CA ALA A 186 -9.72 -25.90 -4.78
C ALA A 186 -8.27 -26.24 -4.37
N PRO A 187 -7.59 -27.11 -5.17
CA PRO A 187 -6.15 -27.34 -5.01
C PRO A 187 -5.33 -26.10 -5.40
N PRO A 188 -4.09 -25.99 -4.89
CA PRO A 188 -3.19 -24.88 -5.19
C PRO A 188 -2.86 -24.75 -6.68
N GLU A 189 -2.71 -23.52 -7.17
CA GLU A 189 -2.26 -23.28 -8.55
C GLU A 189 -0.84 -23.80 -8.81
N PRO A 190 -0.56 -24.34 -10.02
CA PRO A 190 0.78 -24.81 -10.39
C PRO A 190 1.80 -23.67 -10.36
N ARG A 191 3.03 -23.96 -9.93
CA ARG A 191 4.13 -22.98 -9.94
C ARG A 191 4.51 -22.61 -11.36
N PRO A 192 4.74 -21.31 -11.67
CA PRO A 192 5.25 -20.92 -12.98
C PRO A 192 6.69 -21.42 -13.15
N THR A 193 6.92 -22.17 -14.19
CA THR A 193 8.22 -22.79 -14.49
C THR A 193 9.30 -21.80 -14.95
N ARG A 194 8.95 -20.54 -15.25
CA ARG A 194 9.86 -19.54 -15.84
C ARG A 194 9.69 -18.12 -15.27
N LEU A 195 9.42 -17.96 -13.98
CA LEU A 195 9.20 -16.66 -13.34
C LEU A 195 10.35 -15.65 -13.59
N TRP A 196 11.59 -16.08 -13.42
CA TRP A 196 12.77 -15.22 -13.62
C TRP A 196 12.95 -14.72 -15.05
N ALA A 197 12.56 -15.52 -16.06
CA ALA A 197 12.60 -15.07 -17.45
C ALA A 197 11.54 -14.00 -17.73
N GLN A 198 10.39 -14.10 -17.10
CA GLN A 198 9.30 -13.12 -17.24
C GLN A 198 9.67 -11.78 -16.58
N LEU A 199 10.32 -11.79 -15.42
CA LEU A 199 10.76 -10.59 -14.70
C LEU A 199 11.71 -9.69 -15.53
N ARG A 200 12.39 -10.25 -16.53
CA ARG A 200 13.31 -9.51 -17.43
C ARG A 200 12.59 -8.90 -18.64
N ARG A 201 11.30 -9.12 -18.83
CA ARG A 201 10.57 -8.52 -19.96
C ARG A 201 10.43 -7.01 -19.75
N PRO A 202 10.76 -6.19 -20.78
CA PRO A 202 10.73 -4.73 -20.66
C PRO A 202 9.36 -4.18 -20.19
N ALA A 203 8.26 -4.80 -20.62
CA ALA A 203 6.91 -4.39 -20.23
C ALA A 203 6.65 -4.63 -18.73
N ILE A 204 7.12 -5.75 -18.16
CA ILE A 204 7.00 -6.04 -16.73
C ILE A 204 7.89 -5.09 -15.92
N VAL A 205 9.15 -4.90 -16.35
CA VAL A 205 10.07 -3.96 -15.69
C VAL A 205 9.50 -2.54 -15.66
N LEU A 206 8.94 -2.09 -16.79
CA LEU A 206 8.29 -0.78 -16.85
C LEU A 206 7.06 -0.69 -15.94
N GLY A 207 6.19 -1.71 -15.94
CA GLY A 207 5.02 -1.77 -15.05
C GLY A 207 5.41 -1.76 -13.57
N MET A 208 6.45 -2.52 -13.20
CA MET A 208 7.02 -2.49 -11.84
C MET A 208 7.59 -1.11 -11.50
N TRP A 209 8.31 -0.46 -12.40
CA TRP A 209 8.83 0.89 -12.20
C TRP A 209 7.71 1.91 -12.00
N LEU A 210 6.67 1.88 -12.86
CA LEU A 210 5.52 2.79 -12.78
C LEU A 210 4.65 2.53 -11.54
N THR A 211 4.76 1.36 -10.91
CA THR A 211 4.16 1.06 -9.59
C THR A 211 5.08 1.50 -8.44
N ALA A 212 6.38 1.27 -8.56
CA ALA A 212 7.34 1.61 -7.51
C ALA A 212 7.56 3.12 -7.35
N LEU A 213 7.52 3.87 -8.46
CA LEU A 213 7.76 5.32 -8.45
C LEU A 213 6.76 6.11 -7.60
N PRO A 214 5.42 5.97 -7.78
CA PRO A 214 4.46 6.64 -6.90
C PRO A 214 4.52 6.10 -5.47
N ALA A 215 4.84 4.83 -5.27
CA ALA A 215 5.05 4.26 -3.95
C ALA A 215 6.24 4.92 -3.24
N ALA A 216 7.33 5.18 -3.95
CA ALA A 216 8.49 5.88 -3.40
C ALA A 216 8.14 7.34 -3.04
N ALA A 217 7.48 8.07 -3.94
CA ALA A 217 7.05 9.44 -3.67
C ALA A 217 6.07 9.50 -2.49
N SER A 218 5.10 8.58 -2.42
CA SER A 218 4.18 8.46 -1.28
C SER A 218 4.92 8.10 0.02
N GLY A 219 5.95 7.25 -0.03
CA GLY A 219 6.81 6.95 1.11
C GLY A 219 7.50 8.19 1.67
N VAL A 220 8.03 9.05 0.80
CA VAL A 220 8.59 10.37 1.20
C VAL A 220 7.52 11.23 1.86
N VAL A 221 6.33 11.36 1.24
CA VAL A 221 5.21 12.16 1.76
C VAL A 221 4.75 11.63 3.12
N ASN A 222 4.58 10.32 3.28
CA ASN A 222 4.09 9.68 4.52
C ASN A 222 5.05 9.87 5.72
N VAL A 223 6.34 10.11 5.47
CA VAL A 223 7.31 10.41 6.53
C VAL A 223 7.45 11.91 6.77
N LEU A 224 7.70 12.68 5.72
CA LEU A 224 8.07 14.08 5.87
C LEU A 224 6.87 15.02 6.04
N ALA A 225 5.72 14.70 5.43
CA ALA A 225 4.58 15.60 5.50
C ALA A 225 3.97 15.69 6.91
N PRO A 226 3.72 14.61 7.66
CA PRO A 226 3.21 14.74 9.02
C PRO A 226 4.20 15.47 9.95
N LEU A 227 5.51 15.22 9.80
CA LEU A 227 6.55 15.90 10.58
C LEU A 227 6.59 17.40 10.27
N ARG A 228 6.49 17.77 8.99
CA ARG A 228 6.49 19.17 8.58
C ARG A 228 5.21 19.89 8.98
N LEU A 229 4.04 19.26 8.85
CA LEU A 229 2.77 19.82 9.35
C LEU A 229 2.85 20.10 10.86
N SER A 230 3.39 19.17 11.65
CA SER A 230 3.61 19.36 13.08
C SER A 230 4.56 20.54 13.35
N ALA A 231 5.67 20.61 12.62
CA ALA A 231 6.64 21.72 12.74
C ALA A 231 6.04 23.09 12.34
N LEU A 232 5.05 23.12 11.45
CA LEU A 232 4.29 24.32 11.09
C LEU A 232 3.19 24.68 12.12
N GLY A 233 2.99 23.85 13.16
CA GLY A 233 2.00 24.08 14.23
C GLY A 233 0.66 23.39 14.02
N ALA A 234 0.54 22.42 13.08
CA ALA A 234 -0.66 21.62 12.95
C ALA A 234 -0.86 20.69 14.16
N THR A 235 -2.09 20.62 14.66
CA THR A 235 -2.46 19.65 15.71
C THR A 235 -2.51 18.22 15.15
N ALA A 236 -2.44 17.21 16.03
CA ALA A 236 -2.58 15.81 15.63
C ALA A 236 -3.91 15.56 14.87
N VAL A 237 -5.00 16.21 15.31
CA VAL A 237 -6.30 16.16 14.62
C VAL A 237 -6.20 16.78 13.22
N GLY A 238 -5.52 17.93 13.09
CA GLY A 238 -5.31 18.61 11.80
C GLY A 238 -4.49 17.74 10.83
N ILE A 239 -3.46 17.06 11.32
CA ILE A 239 -2.66 16.11 10.53
C ILE A 239 -3.53 14.93 10.10
N GLY A 240 -4.25 14.29 11.03
CA GLY A 240 -5.16 13.20 10.73
C GLY A 240 -6.24 13.58 9.70
N ALA A 241 -6.86 14.77 9.87
CA ALA A 241 -7.85 15.29 8.92
C ALA A 241 -7.24 15.54 7.53
N THR A 242 -6.02 16.06 7.45
CA THR A 242 -5.32 16.25 6.16
C THR A 242 -5.17 14.95 5.42
N PHE A 243 -4.67 13.89 6.07
CA PHE A 243 -4.50 12.59 5.43
C PHE A 243 -5.83 11.88 5.15
N LEU A 244 -6.86 12.07 5.98
CA LEU A 244 -8.21 11.57 5.71
C LEU A 244 -8.82 12.23 4.47
N ILE A 245 -8.70 13.55 4.33
CA ILE A 245 -9.16 14.29 3.16
C ILE A 245 -8.36 13.88 1.92
N ALA A 246 -7.04 13.73 2.05
CA ALA A 246 -6.17 13.29 0.98
C ALA A 246 -6.56 11.92 0.44
N ALA A 247 -6.74 10.93 1.33
CA ALA A 247 -7.18 9.59 0.95
C ALA A 247 -8.61 9.56 0.39
N GLY A 248 -9.51 10.39 0.93
CA GLY A 248 -10.87 10.58 0.41
C GLY A 248 -10.89 11.16 -1.00
N ALA A 249 -10.08 12.17 -1.27
CA ALA A 249 -9.94 12.77 -2.60
C ALA A 249 -9.38 11.76 -3.62
N GLU A 250 -8.35 10.99 -3.23
CA GLU A 250 -7.80 9.91 -4.03
C GLU A 250 -8.86 8.84 -4.35
N ALA A 251 -9.61 8.39 -3.35
CA ALA A 251 -10.66 7.38 -3.52
C ALA A 251 -11.77 7.82 -4.47
N ILE A 252 -12.15 9.11 -4.44
CA ILE A 252 -13.19 9.69 -5.33
C ILE A 252 -12.68 9.78 -6.77
N ILE A 253 -11.40 10.13 -6.99
CA ILE A 253 -10.84 10.36 -8.32
C ILE A 253 -10.38 9.06 -8.97
N SER A 254 -9.97 8.06 -8.22
CA SER A 254 -9.41 6.79 -8.72
C SER A 254 -10.32 6.08 -9.74
N PRO A 255 -11.64 5.94 -9.55
CA PRO A 255 -12.52 5.33 -10.57
C PRO A 255 -12.58 6.11 -11.89
N ALA A 256 -12.55 7.45 -11.81
CA ALA A 256 -12.53 8.30 -13.02
C ALA A 256 -11.24 8.13 -13.81
N VAL A 257 -10.10 8.04 -13.12
CA VAL A 257 -8.80 7.76 -13.74
C VAL A 257 -8.79 6.37 -14.39
N GLY A 258 -9.34 5.35 -13.70
CA GLY A 258 -9.51 4.01 -14.26
C GLY A 258 -10.31 4.02 -15.55
N HIS A 259 -11.46 4.70 -15.56
CA HIS A 259 -12.30 4.84 -16.75
C HIS A 259 -11.60 5.56 -17.92
N VAL A 260 -10.87 6.62 -17.64
CA VAL A 260 -10.04 7.31 -18.66
C VAL A 260 -8.94 6.40 -19.18
N SER A 261 -8.30 5.62 -18.30
CA SER A 261 -7.28 4.63 -18.65
C SER A 261 -7.82 3.56 -19.61
N ASP A 262 -9.04 3.08 -19.37
CA ASP A 262 -9.67 2.07 -20.24
C ASP A 262 -10.05 2.65 -21.62
N ARG A 263 -10.48 3.92 -21.68
CA ARG A 263 -10.91 4.56 -22.94
C ARG A 263 -9.78 5.14 -23.77
N ARG A 264 -8.75 5.75 -23.13
CA ARG A 264 -7.67 6.46 -23.82
C ARG A 264 -6.33 5.73 -23.76
N GLY A 265 -6.32 4.51 -23.20
CA GLY A 265 -5.11 3.72 -22.98
C GLY A 265 -4.37 4.08 -21.69
N ARG A 266 -3.67 3.08 -21.13
CA ARG A 266 -3.00 3.15 -19.81
C ARG A 266 -2.00 4.31 -19.69
N MET A 267 -1.27 4.62 -20.76
CA MET A 267 -0.22 5.64 -20.75
C MET A 267 -0.73 7.08 -20.70
N PHE A 268 -1.98 7.35 -21.10
CA PHE A 268 -2.52 8.71 -21.10
C PHE A 268 -2.65 9.29 -19.68
N PRO A 269 -3.38 8.66 -18.74
CA PRO A 269 -3.46 9.16 -17.36
C PRO A 269 -2.12 9.07 -16.63
N LEU A 270 -1.26 8.08 -16.93
CA LEU A 270 0.08 7.97 -16.34
C LEU A 270 0.96 9.18 -16.67
N ARG A 271 0.95 9.66 -17.92
CA ARG A 271 1.71 10.84 -18.31
C ARG A 271 1.21 12.11 -17.66
N ILE A 272 -0.11 12.27 -17.53
CA ILE A 272 -0.71 13.40 -16.80
C ILE A 272 -0.30 13.33 -15.31
N GLY A 273 -0.42 12.17 -14.68
CA GLY A 273 0.00 11.95 -13.29
C GLY A 273 1.48 12.26 -13.08
N LEU A 274 2.38 11.77 -13.95
CA LEU A 274 3.82 12.05 -13.91
C LEU A 274 4.12 13.55 -13.94
N GLY A 275 3.50 14.29 -14.86
CA GLY A 275 3.67 15.73 -14.99
C GLY A 275 3.13 16.49 -13.79
N ALA A 276 1.88 16.21 -13.41
CA ALA A 276 1.23 16.84 -12.25
C ALA A 276 1.95 16.47 -10.94
N GLY A 277 2.33 15.21 -10.76
CA GLY A 277 3.08 14.74 -9.59
C GLY A 277 4.44 15.44 -9.46
N ALA A 278 5.17 15.61 -10.57
CA ALA A 278 6.44 16.34 -10.56
C ALA A 278 6.25 17.81 -10.08
N ILE A 279 5.21 18.48 -10.58
CA ILE A 279 4.90 19.87 -10.18
C ILE A 279 4.51 19.93 -8.70
N VAL A 280 3.60 19.08 -8.25
CA VAL A 280 3.11 19.07 -6.87
C VAL A 280 4.23 18.75 -5.88
N LEU A 281 5.14 17.81 -6.21
CA LEU A 281 6.27 17.48 -5.35
C LEU A 281 7.23 18.68 -5.15
N VAL A 282 7.42 19.53 -6.14
CA VAL A 282 8.21 20.76 -6.02
C VAL A 282 7.50 21.80 -5.14
N CYS A 283 6.18 21.78 -5.02
CA CYS A 283 5.44 22.71 -4.18
C CYS A 283 5.61 22.43 -2.65
N PHE A 284 6.02 21.24 -2.24
CA PHE A 284 6.22 20.92 -0.82
C PHE A 284 7.23 21.87 -0.11
N PRO A 285 8.48 22.01 -0.60
CA PRO A 285 9.45 22.90 0.04
C PRO A 285 9.07 24.39 -0.03
N LEU A 286 8.20 24.77 -0.96
CA LEU A 286 7.75 26.16 -1.12
C LEU A 286 6.60 26.52 -0.16
N SER A 287 5.95 25.54 0.43
CA SER A 287 4.78 25.77 1.29
C SER A 287 5.20 26.11 2.73
N THR A 288 4.83 27.30 3.20
CA THR A 288 5.24 27.85 4.49
C THR A 288 4.12 27.91 5.54
N SER A 289 2.86 27.68 5.15
CA SER A 289 1.73 27.67 6.07
C SER A 289 1.11 26.27 6.17
N VAL A 290 0.47 25.96 7.31
CA VAL A 290 -0.24 24.69 7.55
C VAL A 290 -1.25 24.41 6.44
N VAL A 291 -2.07 25.41 6.09
CA VAL A 291 -3.17 25.24 5.10
C VAL A 291 -2.60 24.99 3.69
N ALA A 292 -1.60 25.77 3.26
CA ALA A 292 -0.98 25.55 1.95
C ALA A 292 -0.30 24.18 1.88
N PHE A 293 0.42 23.79 2.92
CA PHE A 293 1.09 22.48 2.97
C PHE A 293 0.10 21.33 2.98
N ALA A 294 -1.00 21.42 3.76
CA ALA A 294 -2.09 20.44 3.76
C ALA A 294 -2.74 20.32 2.37
N GLY A 295 -2.97 21.44 1.69
CA GLY A 295 -3.46 21.46 0.31
C GLY A 295 -2.52 20.72 -0.66
N VAL A 296 -1.20 20.91 -0.51
CA VAL A 296 -0.20 20.17 -1.32
C VAL A 296 -0.22 18.69 -1.02
N VAL A 297 -0.42 18.25 0.26
CA VAL A 297 -0.57 16.85 0.62
C VAL A 297 -1.79 16.23 -0.08
N VAL A 298 -2.94 16.93 -0.09
CA VAL A 298 -4.15 16.47 -0.79
C VAL A 298 -3.90 16.36 -2.30
N LEU A 299 -3.28 17.36 -2.92
CA LEU A 299 -2.93 17.33 -4.34
C LEU A 299 -1.93 16.20 -4.66
N ALA A 300 -0.97 15.93 -3.77
CA ALA A 300 -0.04 14.83 -3.93
C ALA A 300 -0.75 13.47 -3.90
N ALA A 301 -1.68 13.27 -2.96
CA ALA A 301 -2.48 12.03 -2.91
C ALA A 301 -3.25 11.80 -4.21
N VAL A 302 -3.91 12.84 -4.74
CA VAL A 302 -4.65 12.75 -5.99
C VAL A 302 -3.73 12.47 -7.18
N THR A 303 -2.61 13.19 -7.29
CA THR A 303 -1.70 13.05 -8.44
C THR A 303 -0.93 11.74 -8.40
N LEU A 304 -0.38 11.34 -7.25
CA LEU A 304 0.32 10.07 -7.08
C LEU A 304 -0.66 8.89 -7.11
N GLY A 305 -1.86 9.05 -6.51
CA GLY A 305 -2.94 8.06 -6.56
C GLY A 305 -3.42 7.75 -7.97
N SER A 306 -3.36 8.74 -8.88
CA SER A 306 -3.72 8.55 -10.28
C SER A 306 -2.83 7.54 -11.05
N PHE A 307 -1.68 7.17 -10.50
CA PHE A 307 -0.82 6.13 -11.08
C PHE A 307 -1.35 4.71 -10.83
N TRP A 308 -2.00 4.46 -9.69
CA TRP A 308 -2.28 3.10 -9.23
C TRP A 308 -3.07 2.27 -10.22
N ALA A 309 -4.26 2.71 -10.58
CA ALA A 309 -5.12 1.95 -11.48
C ALA A 309 -4.47 1.65 -12.84
N PRO A 310 -3.93 2.64 -13.59
CA PRO A 310 -3.32 2.35 -14.87
C PRO A 310 -1.99 1.60 -14.79
N ALA A 311 -1.15 1.84 -13.76
CA ALA A 311 0.12 1.13 -13.60
C ALA A 311 -0.08 -0.34 -13.22
N MET A 312 -1.00 -0.61 -12.29
CA MET A 312 -1.35 -1.98 -11.89
C MET A 312 -1.99 -2.74 -13.05
N ALA A 313 -2.90 -2.11 -13.80
CA ALA A 313 -3.51 -2.73 -14.97
C ALA A 313 -2.45 -3.04 -16.05
N MET A 314 -1.53 -2.11 -16.32
CA MET A 314 -0.46 -2.34 -17.29
C MET A 314 0.49 -3.47 -16.86
N LEU A 315 0.83 -3.57 -15.59
CA LEU A 315 1.65 -4.66 -15.06
C LEU A 315 0.90 -6.00 -15.12
N SER A 316 -0.40 -6.01 -14.80
CA SER A 316 -1.26 -7.19 -14.93
C SER A 316 -1.37 -7.66 -16.38
N ASP A 317 -1.66 -6.74 -17.33
CA ASP A 317 -1.74 -7.04 -18.76
C ASP A 317 -0.40 -7.62 -19.28
N ALA A 318 0.74 -7.05 -18.86
CA ALA A 318 2.07 -7.53 -19.22
C ALA A 318 2.40 -8.93 -18.62
N ALA A 319 1.94 -9.20 -17.41
CA ALA A 319 2.10 -10.48 -16.76
C ALA A 319 1.27 -11.58 -17.45
N GLU A 320 0.02 -11.31 -17.79
CA GLU A 320 -0.86 -12.22 -18.53
C GLU A 320 -0.32 -12.51 -19.94
N ALA A 321 0.13 -11.48 -20.67
CA ALA A 321 0.80 -11.64 -21.97
C ALA A 321 2.10 -12.48 -21.85
N GLY A 322 2.68 -12.55 -20.65
CA GLY A 322 3.79 -13.41 -20.29
C GLY A 322 3.39 -14.83 -19.93
N GLY A 323 2.09 -15.14 -19.85
CA GLY A 323 1.59 -16.44 -19.39
C GLY A 323 1.62 -16.62 -17.86
N LEU A 324 1.71 -15.50 -17.11
CA LEU A 324 1.59 -15.51 -15.64
C LEU A 324 0.11 -15.41 -15.24
N SER A 325 -0.27 -16.10 -14.18
CA SER A 325 -1.62 -15.95 -13.62
C SER A 325 -1.79 -14.60 -12.90
N GLN A 326 -3.04 -14.17 -12.69
CA GLN A 326 -3.37 -12.95 -11.95
C GLN A 326 -2.76 -12.91 -10.54
N GLY A 327 -2.65 -14.05 -9.87
CA GLY A 327 -1.99 -14.16 -8.57
C GLY A 327 -0.53 -13.71 -8.61
N TYR A 328 0.21 -14.10 -9.67
CA TYR A 328 1.59 -13.64 -9.87
C TYR A 328 1.68 -12.17 -10.27
N ALA A 329 0.73 -11.66 -11.06
CA ALA A 329 0.64 -10.26 -11.37
C ALA A 329 0.49 -9.41 -10.10
N MET A 330 -0.38 -9.81 -9.19
CA MET A 330 -0.57 -9.16 -7.89
C MET A 330 0.68 -9.25 -7.00
N ALA A 331 1.39 -10.38 -7.00
CA ALA A 331 2.66 -10.49 -6.29
C ALA A 331 3.71 -9.50 -6.82
N LEU A 332 3.81 -9.33 -8.14
CA LEU A 332 4.73 -8.35 -8.76
C LEU A 332 4.34 -6.91 -8.41
N ILE A 333 3.05 -6.58 -8.37
CA ILE A 333 2.53 -5.29 -7.95
C ILE A 333 2.95 -5.01 -6.50
N ASN A 334 2.73 -5.97 -5.58
CA ASN A 334 3.10 -5.84 -4.18
C ASN A 334 4.61 -5.70 -3.98
N LEU A 335 5.42 -6.47 -4.72
CA LEU A 335 6.88 -6.36 -4.68
C LEU A 335 7.36 -4.98 -5.14
N ALA A 336 6.81 -4.46 -6.24
CA ALA A 336 7.15 -3.14 -6.77
C ALA A 336 6.72 -2.03 -5.80
N TRP A 337 5.50 -2.11 -5.26
CA TRP A 337 4.99 -1.20 -4.24
C TRP A 337 5.86 -1.19 -2.99
N ALA A 338 6.18 -2.37 -2.45
CA ALA A 338 6.97 -2.48 -1.22
C ALA A 338 8.40 -1.94 -1.41
N ALA A 339 9.04 -2.27 -2.53
CA ALA A 339 10.37 -1.74 -2.85
C ALA A 339 10.35 -0.21 -2.97
N GLY A 340 9.33 0.36 -3.62
CA GLY A 340 9.12 1.80 -3.71
C GLY A 340 8.92 2.43 -2.33
N GLN A 341 8.01 1.90 -1.52
CA GLN A 341 7.74 2.41 -0.17
C GLN A 341 9.00 2.39 0.72
N ILE A 342 9.80 1.33 0.68
CA ILE A 342 11.06 1.27 1.43
C ILE A 342 12.02 2.35 0.94
N ALA A 343 12.21 2.46 -0.37
CA ALA A 343 13.11 3.46 -0.95
C ALA A 343 12.68 4.89 -0.60
N GLY A 344 11.37 5.18 -0.66
CA GLY A 344 10.81 6.49 -0.34
C GLY A 344 10.85 6.80 1.16
N ALA A 345 10.34 5.91 2.00
CA ALA A 345 10.24 6.16 3.43
C ALA A 345 11.63 6.14 4.11
N ALA A 346 12.36 5.05 4.03
CA ALA A 346 13.67 4.95 4.67
C ALA A 346 14.73 5.81 3.94
N GLY A 347 14.81 5.71 2.62
CA GLY A 347 15.76 6.48 1.82
C GLY A 347 15.46 7.99 1.86
N GLY A 348 14.19 8.38 1.72
CA GLY A 348 13.76 9.78 1.82
C GLY A 348 14.01 10.36 3.22
N GLY A 349 13.72 9.61 4.29
CA GLY A 349 14.02 10.00 5.66
C GLY A 349 15.52 10.18 5.91
N ALA A 350 16.34 9.25 5.41
CA ALA A 350 17.81 9.35 5.49
C ALA A 350 18.34 10.56 4.71
N LEU A 351 17.85 10.79 3.48
CA LEU A 351 18.23 11.92 2.66
C LEU A 351 17.82 13.24 3.32
N ALA A 352 16.59 13.32 3.87
CA ALA A 352 16.12 14.51 4.59
C ALA A 352 16.96 14.81 5.83
N LYS A 353 17.44 13.79 6.55
CA LYS A 353 18.37 13.95 7.68
C LYS A 353 19.70 14.56 7.24
N ALA A 354 20.22 14.14 6.08
CA ALA A 354 21.54 14.55 5.58
C ALA A 354 21.51 15.92 4.89
N THR A 355 20.44 16.25 4.15
CA THR A 355 20.43 17.41 3.22
C THR A 355 19.26 18.37 3.42
N GLY A 356 18.32 18.05 4.34
CA GLY A 356 17.11 18.83 4.56
C GLY A 356 15.90 18.29 3.77
N ASP A 357 14.70 18.80 4.11
CA ASP A 357 13.41 18.25 3.66
C ASP A 357 13.15 18.43 2.16
N ALA A 358 13.77 19.44 1.52
CA ALA A 358 13.54 19.73 0.11
C ALA A 358 14.08 18.63 -0.82
N ALA A 359 15.23 18.06 -0.50
CA ALA A 359 15.93 17.12 -1.38
C ALA A 359 15.12 15.86 -1.71
N PRO A 360 14.43 15.15 -0.77
CA PRO A 360 13.60 13.99 -1.09
C PRO A 360 12.41 14.32 -1.99
N PHE A 361 11.77 15.48 -1.79
CA PHE A 361 10.66 15.90 -2.66
C PHE A 361 11.15 16.26 -4.07
N VAL A 362 12.23 17.02 -4.16
CA VAL A 362 12.83 17.41 -5.46
C VAL A 362 13.36 16.19 -6.21
N SER A 363 14.03 15.25 -5.54
CA SER A 363 14.50 14.00 -6.19
C SER A 363 13.34 13.17 -6.72
N SER A 364 12.24 13.06 -5.98
CA SER A 364 11.02 12.38 -6.43
C SER A 364 10.39 13.11 -7.63
N ALA A 365 10.37 14.44 -7.63
CA ALA A 365 9.89 15.25 -8.76
C ALA A 365 10.75 15.04 -10.03
N VAL A 366 12.08 15.02 -9.87
CA VAL A 366 13.03 14.75 -10.98
C VAL A 366 12.80 13.35 -11.55
N LEU A 367 12.59 12.34 -10.71
CA LEU A 367 12.30 10.98 -11.17
C LEU A 367 10.97 10.91 -11.95
N CYS A 368 9.92 11.60 -11.49
CA CYS A 368 8.66 11.73 -12.21
C CYS A 368 8.86 12.42 -13.57
N ALA A 369 9.55 13.54 -13.62
CA ALA A 369 9.82 14.30 -14.85
C ALA A 369 10.70 13.50 -15.83
N ALA A 370 11.74 12.84 -15.35
CA ALA A 370 12.60 11.99 -16.18
C ALA A 370 11.82 10.79 -16.77
N THR A 371 10.96 10.16 -15.95
CA THR A 371 10.10 9.07 -16.42
C THR A 371 9.10 9.58 -17.47
N LEU A 372 8.51 10.76 -17.28
CA LEU A 372 7.66 11.40 -18.30
C LEU A 372 8.41 11.60 -19.60
N GLY A 373 9.61 12.20 -19.55
CA GLY A 373 10.46 12.42 -20.73
C GLY A 373 10.77 11.13 -21.47
N LEU A 374 11.14 10.06 -20.74
CA LEU A 374 11.40 8.74 -21.33
C LEU A 374 10.16 8.12 -22.00
N THR A 375 8.98 8.26 -21.38
CA THR A 375 7.73 7.73 -21.96
C THR A 375 7.22 8.52 -23.15
N LEU A 376 7.60 9.79 -23.30
CA LEU A 376 7.29 10.62 -24.46
C LEU A 376 8.27 10.36 -25.62
N ALA A 377 9.56 10.19 -25.32
CA ALA A 377 10.60 9.95 -26.33
C ALA A 377 10.50 8.54 -26.95
N ARG A 378 10.01 7.55 -26.22
CA ARG A 378 9.82 6.18 -26.72
C ARG A 378 8.33 5.83 -26.67
N PRO A 379 7.60 5.92 -27.80
CA PRO A 379 6.21 5.51 -27.83
C PRO A 379 6.13 4.01 -27.50
N ILE A 380 5.69 3.72 -26.28
CA ILE A 380 5.48 2.35 -25.79
C ILE A 380 4.25 1.84 -26.54
N ARG A 381 4.47 0.95 -27.52
CA ARG A 381 3.37 0.21 -28.16
C ARG A 381 2.83 -0.76 -27.11
N THR A 382 1.84 -0.33 -26.33
CA THR A 382 0.99 -1.26 -25.61
C THR A 382 0.17 -1.99 -26.66
N ALA A 383 0.50 -3.24 -26.91
CA ALA A 383 -0.35 -4.11 -27.70
C ALA A 383 -1.67 -4.24 -26.92
N LEU A 384 -2.66 -3.44 -27.29
CA LEU A 384 -4.05 -3.71 -26.94
C LEU A 384 -4.43 -4.97 -27.75
N PRO A 385 -4.87 -6.05 -27.13
CA PRO A 385 -5.59 -7.08 -27.86
C PRO A 385 -6.85 -6.41 -28.42
N ARG A 386 -7.06 -6.57 -29.74
CA ARG A 386 -8.29 -6.19 -30.42
C ARG A 386 -9.43 -7.10 -29.98
#